data_8c12bc6da4e5d9e1c8883c8c911682b0
#
_entry.id   8c12bc6da4e5d9e1c8883c8c911682b0
#
_cell.length_a   1.000
_cell.length_b   1.000
_cell.length_c   1.000
_cell.angle_alpha   90.00
_cell.angle_beta   90.00
_cell.angle_gamma   90.00
#
_symmetry.space_group_name_H-M   'P 1'
#
loop_
_entity.id
_entity.type
_entity.pdbx_description
1 polymer ?
#
loop_
_entity_poly.entity_id
_entity_poly.type
_entity_poly.pdbx_seq_one_letter_code
_entity_poly.pdbx_strand_id
1 'polypeptide(L)'
;MIRDIDENLARSLTAETVELLPFLPYLLQDLWELGSSPRDMITLIKRHIPLSENSKILDLACGKGAVSVRIAESLGVHVHGFDLFPDFVKYAEQKAAEFGVDKLCRFTCGDANETVETERNYDCVIFGAAGNILGEPRETLEKLAKTIKFNGFIIIDEAYLPDDMTNDDVKYQNYEYLTRGEWLQLFDECGLTLVEELQNTDDYDFDSDNKLISTRTDELIAKHPDKRAIFENYVASQLNECEDLESNITAITWILQKKD
;
A
#
# COMPACT_ATOMS: atom_id res chain seq x y z
N MET A 1 4.32 21.68 3.75
CA MET A 1 3.21 20.90 4.36
C MET A 1 2.19 20.40 3.30
N ILE A 2 1.32 21.21 2.71
CA ILE A 2 0.34 20.67 1.71
C ILE A 2 1.05 20.13 0.46
N ARG A 3 2.09 20.79 -0.06
CA ARG A 3 2.87 20.33 -1.22
C ARG A 3 3.58 19.01 -0.96
N ASP A 4 4.12 18.80 0.23
CA ASP A 4 4.86 17.58 0.59
C ASP A 4 3.95 16.35 0.64
N ILE A 5 2.68 16.51 1.09
CA ILE A 5 1.69 15.44 1.14
C ILE A 5 1.30 15.00 -0.28
N ASP A 6 1.01 15.95 -1.16
CA ASP A 6 0.64 15.67 -2.55
C ASP A 6 1.81 15.03 -3.31
N GLU A 7 3.05 15.44 -3.05
CA GLU A 7 4.25 14.84 -3.65
C GLU A 7 4.46 13.41 -3.18
N ASN A 8 4.32 13.13 -1.88
CA ASN A 8 4.42 11.78 -1.34
C ASN A 8 3.30 10.87 -1.87
N LEU A 9 2.07 11.41 -1.96
CA LEU A 9 0.95 10.67 -2.57
C LEU A 9 1.20 10.37 -4.05
N ALA A 10 1.72 11.31 -4.82
CA ALA A 10 2.07 11.07 -6.21
C ALA A 10 3.10 9.93 -6.33
N ARG A 11 4.18 10.00 -5.54
CA ARG A 11 5.25 8.99 -5.52
C ARG A 11 4.75 7.61 -5.10
N SER A 12 3.85 7.52 -4.11
CA SER A 12 3.29 6.23 -3.65
C SER A 12 2.46 5.52 -4.73
N LEU A 13 2.05 6.23 -5.77
CA LEU A 13 1.38 5.69 -6.95
C LEU A 13 2.26 5.82 -8.21
N THR A 14 3.58 5.84 -8.01
CA THR A 14 4.60 5.86 -9.06
C THR A 14 4.53 7.08 -9.99
N ALA A 15 3.86 8.15 -9.57
CA ALA A 15 3.73 9.39 -10.33
C ALA A 15 4.87 10.35 -10.00
N GLU A 16 5.54 10.88 -11.03
CA GLU A 16 6.65 11.83 -10.89
C GLU A 16 6.21 13.27 -10.58
N THR A 17 4.92 13.56 -10.73
CA THR A 17 4.38 14.90 -10.56
C THR A 17 2.98 14.89 -9.98
N VAL A 18 2.68 15.85 -9.11
CA VAL A 18 1.36 16.09 -8.54
C VAL A 18 0.30 16.43 -9.60
N GLU A 19 0.71 16.87 -10.79
CA GLU A 19 -0.21 17.16 -11.91
C GLU A 19 -0.92 15.89 -12.39
N LEU A 20 -0.39 14.71 -12.09
CA LEU A 20 -0.98 13.42 -12.46
C LEU A 20 -2.11 13.00 -11.51
N LEU A 21 -2.12 13.47 -10.25
CA LEU A 21 -3.09 13.04 -9.22
C LEU A 21 -4.55 13.03 -9.70
N PRO A 22 -5.06 14.06 -10.41
CA PRO A 22 -6.45 14.06 -10.89
C PRO A 22 -6.76 12.97 -11.93
N PHE A 23 -5.74 12.38 -12.54
CA PHE A 23 -5.88 11.37 -13.60
C PHE A 23 -5.66 9.94 -13.10
N LEU A 24 -5.05 9.76 -11.92
CA LEU A 24 -4.75 8.43 -11.35
C LEU A 24 -5.98 7.54 -11.22
N PRO A 25 -7.16 8.02 -10.75
CA PRO A 25 -8.35 7.16 -10.70
C PRO A 25 -8.76 6.62 -12.07
N TYR A 26 -8.54 7.38 -13.15
CA TYR A 26 -8.81 6.95 -14.51
C TYR A 26 -7.74 5.99 -15.06
N LEU A 27 -6.47 6.27 -14.82
CA LEU A 27 -5.34 5.44 -15.25
C LEU A 27 -5.41 4.04 -14.65
N LEU A 28 -5.78 3.97 -13.35
CA LEU A 28 -5.83 2.74 -12.58
C LEU A 28 -7.22 2.08 -12.54
N GLN A 29 -8.20 2.57 -13.32
CA GLN A 29 -9.61 2.15 -13.18
C GLN A 29 -9.84 0.65 -13.42
N ASP A 30 -9.04 0.02 -14.25
CA ASP A 30 -9.20 -1.39 -14.63
C ASP A 30 -8.51 -2.35 -13.63
N LEU A 31 -7.64 -1.84 -12.76
CA LEU A 31 -6.97 -2.62 -11.72
C LEU A 31 -7.81 -2.63 -10.44
N TRP A 32 -7.86 -3.76 -9.73
CA TRP A 32 -8.43 -3.83 -8.39
C TRP A 32 -7.35 -3.84 -7.31
N GLU A 33 -6.34 -4.67 -7.48
CA GLU A 33 -5.15 -4.72 -6.62
C GLU A 33 -4.16 -3.63 -7.07
N LEU A 34 -3.59 -2.91 -6.13
CA LEU A 34 -2.70 -1.78 -6.37
C LEU A 34 -1.37 -2.00 -5.61
N GLY A 35 -0.70 -3.11 -5.90
CA GLY A 35 0.64 -3.41 -5.39
C GLY A 35 0.71 -4.38 -4.21
N SER A 36 -0.28 -4.45 -3.34
CA SER A 36 -0.24 -5.32 -2.16
C SER A 36 -0.77 -6.74 -2.44
N SER A 37 -0.23 -7.75 -1.72
CA SER A 37 -0.70 -9.14 -1.77
C SER A 37 -1.74 -9.44 -0.67
N PRO A 38 -3.05 -9.49 -0.96
CA PRO A 38 -4.06 -9.87 0.02
C PRO A 38 -3.83 -11.28 0.58
N ARG A 39 -3.31 -12.19 -0.24
CA ARG A 39 -3.03 -13.58 0.11
C ARG A 39 -1.98 -13.70 1.21
N ASP A 40 -0.88 -12.96 1.10
CA ASP A 40 0.21 -13.00 2.07
C ASP A 40 -0.20 -12.38 3.39
N MET A 41 -0.91 -11.24 3.34
CA MET A 41 -1.47 -10.60 4.52
C MET A 41 -2.47 -11.52 5.25
N ILE A 42 -3.39 -12.17 4.55
CA ILE A 42 -4.32 -13.15 5.14
C ILE A 42 -3.58 -14.32 5.76
N THR A 43 -2.52 -14.78 5.12
CA THR A 43 -1.68 -15.88 5.62
C THR A 43 -1.03 -15.51 6.94
N LEU A 44 -0.40 -14.33 7.02
CA LEU A 44 0.24 -13.82 8.23
C LEU A 44 -0.78 -13.59 9.35
N ILE A 45 -1.93 -12.98 9.03
CA ILE A 45 -3.00 -12.76 10.00
C ILE A 45 -3.48 -14.08 10.61
N LYS A 46 -3.78 -15.08 9.76
CA LYS A 46 -4.25 -16.41 10.22
C LYS A 46 -3.25 -17.11 11.14
N ARG A 47 -1.96 -16.93 10.90
CA ARG A 47 -0.90 -17.59 11.67
C ARG A 47 -0.66 -16.95 13.03
N HIS A 48 -0.77 -15.63 13.12
CA HIS A 48 -0.21 -14.88 14.25
C HIS A 48 -1.21 -14.07 15.05
N ILE A 49 -2.35 -13.67 14.47
CA ILE A 49 -3.31 -12.83 15.15
C ILE A 49 -4.47 -13.67 15.71
N PRO A 50 -4.66 -13.70 17.05
CA PRO A 50 -5.80 -14.39 17.65
C PRO A 50 -7.09 -13.60 17.37
N LEU A 51 -7.74 -13.88 16.23
CA LEU A 51 -8.94 -13.18 15.79
C LEU A 51 -10.20 -13.68 16.51
N SER A 52 -11.15 -12.77 16.69
CA SER A 52 -12.52 -13.00 17.09
C SER A 52 -13.47 -12.21 16.17
N GLU A 53 -14.77 -12.47 16.26
CA GLU A 53 -15.79 -11.69 15.53
C GLU A 53 -15.79 -10.18 15.87
N ASN A 54 -15.21 -9.80 17.02
CA ASN A 54 -15.07 -8.41 17.45
C ASN A 54 -13.71 -7.81 17.07
N SER A 55 -12.83 -8.55 16.42
CA SER A 55 -11.52 -8.04 15.99
C SER A 55 -11.68 -6.98 14.92
N LYS A 56 -10.85 -5.95 15.02
CA LYS A 56 -10.88 -4.79 14.12
C LYS A 56 -9.52 -4.62 13.46
N ILE A 57 -9.55 -4.52 12.15
CA ILE A 57 -8.37 -4.24 11.33
C ILE A 57 -8.53 -2.84 10.72
N LEU A 58 -7.48 -2.05 10.78
CA LEU A 58 -7.35 -0.76 10.10
C LEU A 58 -6.54 -0.97 8.83
N ASP A 59 -7.03 -0.53 7.70
CA ASP A 59 -6.34 -0.59 6.41
C ASP A 59 -6.13 0.85 5.91
N LEU A 60 -4.90 1.35 6.02
CA LEU A 60 -4.53 2.73 5.67
C LEU A 60 -4.03 2.78 4.23
N ALA A 61 -4.49 3.77 3.48
CA ALA A 61 -4.29 3.85 2.03
C ALA A 61 -4.81 2.58 1.33
N CYS A 62 -6.03 2.18 1.67
CA CYS A 62 -6.62 0.91 1.25
C CYS A 62 -6.90 0.80 -0.26
N GLY A 63 -6.65 1.86 -1.03
CA GLY A 63 -6.89 1.91 -2.45
C GLY A 63 -8.33 1.53 -2.79
N LYS A 64 -8.48 0.59 -3.69
CA LYS A 64 -9.78 0.05 -4.12
C LYS A 64 -10.30 -1.10 -3.24
N GLY A 65 -9.73 -1.26 -2.04
CA GLY A 65 -10.20 -2.17 -1.01
C GLY A 65 -9.92 -3.65 -1.25
N ALA A 66 -8.98 -4.01 -2.12
CA ALA A 66 -8.70 -5.42 -2.43
C ALA A 66 -8.28 -6.20 -1.18
N VAL A 67 -7.33 -5.67 -0.41
CA VAL A 67 -6.88 -6.24 0.87
C VAL A 67 -8.02 -6.30 1.87
N SER A 68 -8.68 -5.17 2.13
CA SER A 68 -9.81 -5.06 3.07
C SER A 68 -10.92 -6.06 2.81
N VAL A 69 -11.39 -6.14 1.56
CA VAL A 69 -12.50 -7.03 1.15
C VAL A 69 -12.11 -8.50 1.28
N ARG A 70 -10.91 -8.87 0.81
CA ARG A 70 -10.42 -10.25 0.89
C ARG A 70 -10.19 -10.71 2.33
N ILE A 71 -9.71 -9.83 3.20
CA ILE A 71 -9.57 -10.12 4.63
C ILE A 71 -10.95 -10.35 5.26
N ALA A 72 -11.91 -9.46 5.04
CA ALA A 72 -13.24 -9.60 5.58
C ALA A 72 -13.94 -10.87 5.08
N GLU A 73 -13.83 -11.20 3.78
CA GLU A 73 -14.35 -12.44 3.18
C GLU A 73 -13.73 -13.69 3.80
N SER A 74 -12.40 -13.68 3.95
CA SER A 74 -11.64 -14.86 4.36
C SER A 74 -11.68 -15.15 5.86
N LEU A 75 -11.81 -14.09 6.68
CA LEU A 75 -11.62 -14.14 8.13
C LEU A 75 -12.87 -13.78 8.93
N GLY A 76 -13.88 -13.16 8.32
CA GLY A 76 -15.12 -12.76 9.00
C GLY A 76 -14.91 -11.65 10.04
N VAL A 77 -13.89 -10.81 9.89
CA VAL A 77 -13.55 -9.72 10.82
C VAL A 77 -13.92 -8.37 10.27
N HIS A 78 -14.05 -7.38 11.16
CA HIS A 78 -14.31 -6.00 10.75
C HIS A 78 -13.03 -5.33 10.22
N VAL A 79 -13.15 -4.70 9.05
CA VAL A 79 -12.08 -3.92 8.42
C VAL A 79 -12.56 -2.49 8.19
N HIS A 80 -11.76 -1.52 8.62
CA HIS A 80 -11.99 -0.11 8.35
C HIS A 80 -10.89 0.40 7.43
N GLY A 81 -11.22 0.60 6.16
CA GLY A 81 -10.32 1.13 5.13
C GLY A 81 -10.43 2.64 5.00
N PHE A 82 -9.30 3.30 4.83
CA PHE A 82 -9.20 4.73 4.52
C PHE A 82 -8.39 4.92 3.25
N ASP A 83 -8.90 5.76 2.36
CA ASP A 83 -8.17 6.20 1.18
C ASP A 83 -8.51 7.65 0.84
N LEU A 84 -7.56 8.36 0.23
CA LEU A 84 -7.74 9.77 -0.12
C LEU A 84 -8.62 9.96 -1.36
N PHE A 85 -8.67 8.98 -2.27
CA PHE A 85 -9.42 9.07 -3.53
C PHE A 85 -10.88 8.63 -3.35
N PRO A 86 -11.88 9.54 -3.49
CA PRO A 86 -13.29 9.18 -3.36
C PRO A 86 -13.73 8.09 -4.35
N ASP A 87 -13.14 8.06 -5.55
CA ASP A 87 -13.44 7.06 -6.56
C ASP A 87 -12.96 5.66 -6.15
N PHE A 88 -11.81 5.57 -5.48
CA PHE A 88 -11.30 4.31 -4.93
C PHE A 88 -12.17 3.81 -3.78
N VAL A 89 -12.53 4.70 -2.86
CA VAL A 89 -13.44 4.38 -1.75
C VAL A 89 -14.78 3.86 -2.26
N LYS A 90 -15.37 4.53 -3.24
CA LYS A 90 -16.63 4.08 -3.87
C LYS A 90 -16.49 2.72 -4.53
N TYR A 91 -15.37 2.46 -5.20
CA TYR A 91 -15.09 1.16 -5.80
C TYR A 91 -14.95 0.07 -4.73
N ALA A 92 -14.25 0.35 -3.64
CA ALA A 92 -14.09 -0.56 -2.50
C ALA A 92 -15.45 -0.93 -1.87
N GLU A 93 -16.37 0.04 -1.69
CA GLU A 93 -17.73 -0.20 -1.22
C GLU A 93 -18.52 -1.12 -2.16
N GLN A 94 -18.40 -0.92 -3.48
CA GLN A 94 -19.02 -1.77 -4.49
C GLN A 94 -18.48 -3.20 -4.40
N LYS A 95 -17.17 -3.36 -4.27
CA LYS A 95 -16.54 -4.67 -4.11
C LYS A 95 -16.96 -5.37 -2.82
N ALA A 96 -17.03 -4.66 -1.71
CA ALA A 96 -17.56 -5.23 -0.46
C ALA A 96 -18.99 -5.76 -0.61
N ALA A 97 -19.85 -5.04 -1.32
CA ALA A 97 -21.20 -5.50 -1.62
C ALA A 97 -21.21 -6.71 -2.57
N GLU A 98 -20.40 -6.71 -3.63
CA GLU A 98 -20.25 -7.83 -4.56
C GLU A 98 -19.81 -9.12 -3.85
N PHE A 99 -18.90 -9.01 -2.87
CA PHE A 99 -18.40 -10.13 -2.06
C PHE A 99 -19.27 -10.45 -0.83
N GLY A 100 -20.36 -9.69 -0.60
CA GLY A 100 -21.28 -9.92 0.52
C GLY A 100 -20.69 -9.60 1.89
N VAL A 101 -19.67 -8.75 1.96
CA VAL A 101 -18.97 -8.34 3.19
C VAL A 101 -19.18 -6.85 3.55
N ASP A 102 -20.17 -6.22 2.96
CA ASP A 102 -20.52 -4.81 3.18
C ASP A 102 -20.80 -4.46 4.65
N LYS A 103 -21.21 -5.45 5.47
CA LYS A 103 -21.41 -5.27 6.91
C LYS A 103 -20.13 -5.39 7.73
N LEU A 104 -19.09 -5.98 7.19
CA LEU A 104 -17.79 -6.16 7.82
C LEU A 104 -16.80 -5.07 7.38
N CYS A 105 -16.95 -4.55 6.17
CA CYS A 105 -16.10 -3.50 5.63
C CYS A 105 -16.76 -2.13 5.80
N ARG A 106 -15.99 -1.20 6.32
CA ARG A 106 -16.32 0.23 6.30
C ARG A 106 -15.20 0.96 5.56
N PHE A 107 -15.57 1.78 4.58
CA PHE A 107 -14.60 2.61 3.87
C PHE A 107 -14.87 4.09 4.14
N THR A 108 -13.80 4.87 4.28
CA THR A 108 -13.89 6.30 4.57
C THR A 108 -12.90 7.05 3.69
N CYS A 109 -13.38 8.08 2.98
CA CYS A 109 -12.49 8.99 2.28
C CYS A 109 -11.81 9.89 3.30
N GLY A 110 -10.48 9.80 3.40
CA GLY A 110 -9.71 10.56 4.38
C GLY A 110 -8.20 10.43 4.20
N ASP A 111 -7.48 11.41 4.69
CA ASP A 111 -6.02 11.44 4.70
C ASP A 111 -5.48 10.47 5.76
N ALA A 112 -4.55 9.59 5.35
CA ALA A 112 -3.87 8.66 6.25
C ALA A 112 -3.15 9.39 7.39
N ASN A 113 -2.57 10.58 7.16
CA ASN A 113 -1.91 11.38 8.19
C ASN A 113 -2.87 11.89 9.27
N GLU A 114 -4.09 12.28 8.90
CA GLU A 114 -5.13 12.65 9.87
C GLU A 114 -5.69 11.42 10.58
N THR A 115 -5.83 10.32 9.85
CA THR A 115 -6.37 9.06 10.34
C THR A 115 -5.49 8.46 11.44
N VAL A 116 -4.17 8.43 11.28
CA VAL A 116 -3.25 7.90 12.30
C VAL A 116 -3.23 8.73 13.58
N GLU A 117 -3.69 9.98 13.55
CA GLU A 117 -3.79 10.82 14.76
C GLU A 117 -5.11 10.62 15.52
N THR A 118 -6.12 10.00 14.90
CA THR A 118 -7.47 9.85 15.50
C THR A 118 -7.86 8.39 15.77
N GLU A 119 -7.49 7.47 14.88
CA GLU A 119 -7.86 6.06 14.99
C GLU A 119 -7.00 5.31 16.01
N ARG A 120 -7.64 4.50 16.87
CA ARG A 120 -7.01 3.79 18.00
C ARG A 120 -7.68 2.45 18.26
N ASN A 121 -6.97 1.59 18.99
CA ASN A 121 -7.49 0.33 19.52
C ASN A 121 -7.82 -0.73 18.47
N TYR A 122 -7.06 -0.79 17.39
CA TYR A 122 -7.15 -1.86 16.41
C TYR A 122 -6.33 -3.08 16.83
N ASP A 123 -6.77 -4.26 16.45
CA ASP A 123 -6.03 -5.51 16.67
C ASP A 123 -4.85 -5.61 15.71
N CYS A 124 -5.05 -5.07 14.50
CA CYS A 124 -4.04 -4.97 13.47
C CYS A 124 -4.22 -3.69 12.66
N VAL A 125 -3.13 -3.07 12.24
CA VAL A 125 -3.10 -2.06 11.19
C VAL A 125 -2.33 -2.62 9.98
N ILE A 126 -2.85 -2.35 8.80
CA ILE A 126 -2.23 -2.69 7.51
C ILE A 126 -1.80 -1.39 6.85
N PHE A 127 -0.60 -1.39 6.32
CA PHE A 127 -0.04 -0.33 5.51
C PHE A 127 0.74 -0.98 4.38
N GLY A 128 0.06 -1.13 3.23
CA GLY A 128 0.58 -1.91 2.13
C GLY A 128 0.78 -1.07 0.88
N ALA A 129 1.97 -1.17 0.27
CA ALA A 129 2.35 -0.52 -0.99
C ALA A 129 2.01 0.98 -1.03
N ALA A 130 2.18 1.67 0.09
CA ALA A 130 1.77 3.07 0.25
C ALA A 130 2.97 4.04 0.32
N GLY A 131 4.20 3.52 0.20
CA GLY A 131 5.42 4.31 0.22
C GLY A 131 5.50 5.28 1.41
N ASN A 132 6.03 6.46 1.20
CA ASN A 132 6.31 7.43 2.26
C ASN A 132 5.14 8.42 2.54
N ILE A 133 3.88 8.04 2.32
CA ILE A 133 2.73 8.95 2.56
C ILE A 133 2.59 9.37 4.03
N LEU A 134 3.06 8.55 4.96
CA LEU A 134 3.09 8.85 6.39
C LEU A 134 4.40 9.51 6.86
N GLY A 135 5.35 9.75 5.98
CA GLY A 135 6.69 10.26 6.26
C GLY A 135 7.76 9.20 6.07
N GLU A 136 8.96 9.48 6.57
CA GLU A 136 10.08 8.54 6.52
C GLU A 136 9.77 7.23 7.28
N PRO A 137 10.45 6.10 6.97
CA PRO A 137 10.14 4.80 7.53
C PRO A 137 9.99 4.77 9.05
N ARG A 138 10.85 5.46 9.79
CA ARG A 138 10.74 5.58 11.26
C ARG A 138 9.44 6.26 11.68
N GLU A 139 9.13 7.40 11.08
CA GLU A 139 7.94 8.17 11.39
C GLU A 139 6.67 7.36 11.07
N THR A 140 6.68 6.65 9.94
CA THR A 140 5.62 5.72 9.53
C THR A 140 5.38 4.65 10.60
N LEU A 141 6.42 3.94 11.04
CA LEU A 141 6.31 2.91 12.09
C LEU A 141 5.75 3.46 13.41
N GLU A 142 6.24 4.62 13.85
CA GLU A 142 5.77 5.28 15.07
C GLU A 142 4.31 5.71 14.98
N LYS A 143 3.86 6.20 13.81
CA LYS A 143 2.46 6.57 13.55
C LYS A 143 1.56 5.33 13.55
N LEU A 144 1.94 4.27 12.85
CA LEU A 144 1.19 3.01 12.81
C LEU A 144 1.05 2.40 14.23
N ALA A 145 2.13 2.40 15.02
CA ALA A 145 2.14 1.86 16.37
C ALA A 145 1.18 2.59 17.35
N LYS A 146 0.76 3.81 17.04
CA LYS A 146 -0.25 4.55 17.83
C LYS A 146 -1.67 4.04 17.61
N THR A 147 -1.96 3.43 16.46
CA THR A 147 -3.32 3.02 16.07
C THR A 147 -3.73 1.69 16.70
N ILE A 148 -2.77 0.83 17.02
CA ILE A 148 -2.99 -0.52 17.52
C ILE A 148 -3.12 -0.59 19.04
N LYS A 149 -3.75 -1.66 19.51
CA LYS A 149 -3.82 -2.04 20.92
C LYS A 149 -2.44 -2.41 21.47
N PHE A 150 -2.37 -2.52 22.77
CA PHE A 150 -1.30 -3.26 23.43
C PHE A 150 -1.24 -4.70 22.89
N ASN A 151 -0.06 -5.20 22.56
CA ASN A 151 0.12 -6.47 21.85
C ASN A 151 -0.58 -6.56 20.46
N GLY A 152 -0.97 -5.44 19.89
CA GLY A 152 -1.51 -5.38 18.52
C GLY A 152 -0.41 -5.58 17.48
N PHE A 153 -0.85 -5.74 16.23
CA PHE A 153 0.03 -6.09 15.12
C PHE A 153 0.03 -4.99 14.05
N ILE A 154 1.15 -4.89 13.36
CA ILE A 154 1.31 -4.05 12.17
C ILE A 154 1.69 -4.97 11.02
N ILE A 155 1.02 -4.86 9.88
CA ILE A 155 1.42 -5.50 8.63
C ILE A 155 1.86 -4.39 7.68
N ILE A 156 3.08 -4.55 7.15
CA ILE A 156 3.66 -3.66 6.14
C ILE A 156 4.02 -4.49 4.92
N ASP A 157 3.62 -4.00 3.77
CA ASP A 157 3.99 -4.54 2.46
C ASP A 157 4.90 -3.53 1.76
N GLU A 158 6.14 -3.91 1.57
CA GLU A 158 7.24 -3.05 1.15
C GLU A 158 8.25 -3.81 0.27
N ALA A 159 9.33 -3.14 -0.09
CA ALA A 159 10.49 -3.76 -0.70
C ALA A 159 11.78 -3.33 0.01
N TYR A 160 12.82 -4.12 -0.15
CA TYR A 160 14.15 -3.79 0.34
C TYR A 160 15.24 -4.10 -0.69
N LEU A 161 16.37 -3.41 -0.57
CA LEU A 161 17.56 -3.66 -1.37
C LEU A 161 18.30 -4.93 -0.89
N PRO A 162 18.72 -5.83 -1.78
CA PRO A 162 19.75 -6.82 -1.48
C PRO A 162 21.04 -6.18 -0.95
N ASP A 163 21.79 -6.90 -0.12
CA ASP A 163 22.98 -6.37 0.56
C ASP A 163 24.11 -5.96 -0.39
N ASP A 164 24.11 -6.45 -1.63
CA ASP A 164 25.08 -6.17 -2.68
C ASP A 164 24.65 -5.08 -3.67
N MET A 165 23.49 -4.43 -3.43
CA MET A 165 22.95 -3.37 -4.26
C MET A 165 22.83 -2.04 -3.50
N THR A 166 22.71 -0.96 -4.25
CA THR A 166 22.50 0.40 -3.76
C THR A 166 21.33 1.06 -4.49
N ASN A 167 20.85 2.20 -4.00
CA ASN A 167 19.79 2.95 -4.69
C ASN A 167 20.21 3.47 -6.08
N ASP A 168 21.51 3.52 -6.39
CA ASP A 168 21.99 3.85 -7.74
C ASP A 168 21.78 2.70 -8.76
N ASP A 169 21.54 1.49 -8.28
CA ASP A 169 21.34 0.30 -9.11
C ASP A 169 19.85 0.07 -9.49
N VAL A 170 18.91 0.76 -8.83
CA VAL A 170 17.49 0.68 -9.16
C VAL A 170 17.11 1.67 -10.25
N LYS A 171 16.07 1.36 -11.01
CA LYS A 171 15.59 2.19 -12.13
C LYS A 171 14.60 3.26 -11.67
N TYR A 172 13.74 2.93 -10.72
CA TYR A 172 12.78 3.88 -10.15
C TYR A 172 13.45 4.74 -9.09
N GLN A 173 13.84 5.95 -9.46
CA GLN A 173 14.67 6.87 -8.65
C GLN A 173 13.87 7.77 -7.69
N ASN A 174 12.53 7.66 -7.66
CA ASN A 174 11.70 8.51 -6.80
C ASN A 174 11.40 7.90 -5.42
N TYR A 175 12.02 6.76 -5.11
CA TYR A 175 11.92 6.09 -3.83
C TYR A 175 13.32 5.60 -3.39
N GLU A 176 13.65 5.80 -2.11
CA GLU A 176 14.88 5.30 -1.50
C GLU A 176 14.58 4.03 -0.71
N TYR A 177 15.08 2.91 -1.21
CA TYR A 177 14.91 1.62 -0.56
C TYR A 177 15.96 1.42 0.53
N LEU A 178 15.53 0.92 1.68
CA LEU A 178 16.41 0.45 2.74
C LEU A 178 16.81 -1.00 2.50
N THR A 179 17.95 -1.41 3.04
CA THR A 179 18.32 -2.82 3.14
C THR A 179 17.44 -3.53 4.18
N ARG A 180 17.35 -4.86 4.10
CA ARG A 180 16.66 -5.65 5.14
C ARG A 180 17.25 -5.41 6.54
N GLY A 181 18.58 -5.25 6.64
CA GLY A 181 19.25 -4.97 7.90
C GLY A 181 18.83 -3.65 8.54
N GLU A 182 18.69 -2.59 7.73
CA GLU A 182 18.21 -1.28 8.19
C GLU A 182 16.75 -1.34 8.66
N TRP A 183 15.88 -2.05 7.93
CA TRP A 183 14.51 -2.29 8.38
C TRP A 183 14.42 -2.99 9.73
N LEU A 184 15.19 -4.06 9.94
CA LEU A 184 15.23 -4.79 11.21
C LEU A 184 15.72 -3.92 12.36
N GLN A 185 16.71 -3.06 12.13
CA GLN A 185 17.17 -2.09 13.12
C GLN A 185 16.07 -1.08 13.45
N LEU A 186 15.36 -0.54 12.45
CA LEU A 186 14.26 0.39 12.66
C LEU A 186 13.11 -0.25 13.46
N PHE A 187 12.75 -1.50 13.19
CA PHE A 187 11.73 -2.21 13.97
C PHE A 187 12.12 -2.26 15.45
N ASP A 188 13.35 -2.64 15.75
CA ASP A 188 13.82 -2.71 17.14
C ASP A 188 13.82 -1.33 17.82
N GLU A 189 14.31 -0.30 17.14
CA GLU A 189 14.37 1.07 17.65
C GLU A 189 12.98 1.68 17.87
N CYS A 190 11.95 1.28 17.07
CA CYS A 190 10.56 1.67 17.25
C CYS A 190 9.79 0.80 18.26
N GLY A 191 10.48 -0.14 18.96
CA GLY A 191 9.82 -1.02 19.92
C GLY A 191 8.89 -2.05 19.28
N LEU A 192 9.19 -2.48 18.05
CA LEU A 192 8.47 -3.50 17.31
C LEU A 192 9.30 -4.77 17.23
N THR A 193 8.64 -5.91 17.23
CA THR A 193 9.28 -7.23 17.03
C THR A 193 8.81 -7.79 15.69
N LEU A 194 9.74 -8.15 14.82
CA LEU A 194 9.41 -8.95 13.64
C LEU A 194 8.94 -10.33 14.08
N VAL A 195 7.71 -10.69 13.71
CA VAL A 195 7.09 -11.98 14.03
C VAL A 195 7.32 -12.99 12.89
N GLU A 196 7.00 -12.58 11.67
CA GLU A 196 7.24 -13.36 10.46
C GLU A 196 7.38 -12.41 9.27
N GLU A 197 8.02 -12.90 8.21
CA GLU A 197 8.08 -12.24 6.91
C GLU A 197 7.71 -13.24 5.81
N LEU A 198 7.02 -12.75 4.79
CA LEU A 198 6.75 -13.50 3.57
C LEU A 198 7.32 -12.72 2.39
N GLN A 199 8.29 -13.31 1.72
CA GLN A 199 8.75 -12.79 0.45
C GLN A 199 7.67 -13.05 -0.60
N ASN A 200 7.28 -12.01 -1.32
CA ASN A 200 6.34 -12.16 -2.41
C ASN A 200 7.02 -12.91 -3.55
N THR A 201 6.57 -14.15 -3.76
CA THR A 201 7.10 -15.07 -4.79
C THR A 201 6.04 -15.42 -5.83
N ASP A 202 4.87 -14.78 -5.77
CA ASP A 202 3.81 -15.03 -6.74
C ASP A 202 4.24 -14.47 -8.10
N ASP A 203 3.94 -15.22 -9.17
CA ASP A 203 4.08 -14.77 -10.56
C ASP A 203 3.00 -13.69 -10.83
N TYR A 204 3.24 -12.46 -10.33
CA TYR A 204 2.34 -11.33 -10.60
C TYR A 204 2.49 -10.90 -12.07
N ASP A 205 1.36 -10.75 -12.76
CA ASP A 205 1.35 -10.39 -14.19
C ASP A 205 1.43 -8.87 -14.39
N PHE A 206 2.61 -8.31 -14.12
CA PHE A 206 2.90 -6.89 -14.35
C PHE A 206 2.63 -6.46 -15.81
N ASP A 207 2.86 -7.35 -16.79
CA ASP A 207 2.64 -7.04 -18.20
C ASP A 207 1.17 -6.78 -18.50
N SER A 208 0.27 -7.55 -17.90
CA SER A 208 -1.18 -7.36 -18.04
C SER A 208 -1.61 -6.00 -17.49
N ASP A 209 -1.16 -5.66 -16.29
CA ASP A 209 -1.51 -4.39 -15.64
C ASP A 209 -0.94 -3.19 -16.39
N ASN A 210 0.34 -3.25 -16.79
CA ASN A 210 0.98 -2.21 -17.57
C ASN A 210 0.28 -1.98 -18.92
N LYS A 211 -0.26 -3.02 -19.54
CA LYS A 211 -1.05 -2.90 -20.77
C LYS A 211 -2.37 -2.17 -20.55
N LEU A 212 -3.05 -2.44 -19.42
CA LEU A 212 -4.28 -1.72 -19.05
C LEU A 212 -3.97 -0.24 -18.79
N ILE A 213 -2.94 0.07 -18.02
CA ILE A 213 -2.49 1.44 -17.76
C ILE A 213 -2.12 2.16 -19.06
N SER A 214 -1.36 1.51 -19.95
CA SER A 214 -0.99 2.08 -21.24
C SER A 214 -2.19 2.38 -22.11
N THR A 215 -3.21 1.53 -22.11
CA THR A 215 -4.46 1.77 -22.83
C THR A 215 -5.16 3.03 -22.33
N ARG A 216 -5.25 3.22 -21.03
CA ARG A 216 -5.85 4.44 -20.44
C ARG A 216 -4.99 5.67 -20.65
N THR A 217 -3.68 5.49 -20.68
CA THR A 217 -2.73 6.55 -21.02
C THR A 217 -2.96 7.08 -22.43
N ASP A 218 -3.11 6.21 -23.44
CA ASP A 218 -3.39 6.60 -24.82
C ASP A 218 -4.71 7.38 -24.95
N GLU A 219 -5.75 6.96 -24.22
CA GLU A 219 -7.03 7.66 -24.18
C GLU A 219 -6.91 9.07 -23.57
N LEU A 220 -6.10 9.22 -22.49
CA LEU A 220 -5.83 10.52 -21.87
C LEU A 220 -5.00 11.43 -22.79
N ILE A 221 -3.99 10.90 -23.46
CA ILE A 221 -3.19 11.65 -24.45
C ILE A 221 -4.08 12.18 -25.58
N ALA A 222 -5.03 11.38 -26.06
CA ALA A 222 -5.96 11.84 -27.09
C ALA A 222 -6.88 12.98 -26.61
N LYS A 223 -7.26 12.99 -25.34
CA LYS A 223 -8.09 14.03 -24.70
C LYS A 223 -7.29 15.26 -24.27
N HIS A 224 -6.03 15.07 -23.86
CA HIS A 224 -5.14 16.09 -23.27
C HIS A 224 -3.76 16.04 -23.96
N PRO A 225 -3.65 16.39 -25.26
CA PRO A 225 -2.38 16.26 -26.01
C PRO A 225 -1.27 17.17 -25.47
N ASP A 226 -1.61 18.24 -24.78
CA ASP A 226 -0.70 19.14 -24.09
C ASP A 226 -0.02 18.50 -22.85
N LYS A 227 -0.59 17.44 -22.30
CA LYS A 227 -0.08 16.68 -21.14
C LYS A 227 0.57 15.35 -21.52
N ARG A 228 0.79 15.11 -22.83
CA ARG A 228 1.38 13.85 -23.32
C ARG A 228 2.61 13.39 -22.53
N ALA A 229 3.57 14.30 -22.30
CA ALA A 229 4.82 13.97 -21.64
C ALA A 229 4.61 13.44 -20.20
N ILE A 230 3.64 14.01 -19.46
CA ILE A 230 3.32 13.58 -18.08
C ILE A 230 2.78 12.15 -18.08
N PHE A 231 1.91 11.81 -19.05
CA PHE A 231 1.33 10.49 -19.16
C PHE A 231 2.34 9.44 -19.65
N GLU A 232 3.19 9.78 -20.62
CA GLU A 232 4.27 8.91 -21.11
C GLU A 232 5.30 8.64 -20.01
N ASN A 233 5.68 9.65 -19.23
CA ASN A 233 6.57 9.48 -18.07
C ASN A 233 5.97 8.54 -17.02
N TYR A 234 4.67 8.64 -16.75
CA TYR A 234 4.00 7.74 -15.83
C TYR A 234 4.14 6.26 -16.24
N VAL A 235 3.89 5.96 -17.51
CA VAL A 235 4.07 4.58 -18.02
C VAL A 235 5.53 4.14 -17.88
N ALA A 236 6.48 5.03 -18.17
CA ALA A 236 7.90 4.71 -18.03
C ALA A 236 8.28 4.43 -16.56
N SER A 237 7.76 5.23 -15.61
CA SER A 237 7.99 5.03 -14.17
C SER A 237 7.39 3.70 -13.69
N GLN A 238 6.17 3.33 -14.14
CA GLN A 238 5.55 2.04 -13.84
C GLN A 238 6.40 0.87 -14.34
N LEU A 239 6.90 0.95 -15.57
CA LEU A 239 7.77 -0.09 -16.14
C LEU A 239 9.09 -0.21 -15.38
N ASN A 240 9.69 0.90 -14.96
CA ASN A 240 10.93 0.91 -14.18
C ASN A 240 10.72 0.24 -12.82
N GLU A 241 9.65 0.59 -12.11
CA GLU A 241 9.31 -0.01 -10.81
C GLU A 241 9.04 -1.52 -10.93
N CYS A 242 8.28 -1.94 -11.95
CA CYS A 242 8.04 -3.36 -12.20
C CYS A 242 9.34 -4.13 -12.46
N GLU A 243 10.25 -3.57 -13.25
CA GLU A 243 11.55 -4.21 -13.53
C GLU A 243 12.43 -4.28 -12.27
N ASP A 244 12.37 -3.28 -11.40
CA ASP A 244 13.05 -3.31 -10.10
C ASP A 244 12.47 -4.42 -9.21
N LEU A 245 11.14 -4.53 -9.12
CA LEU A 245 10.46 -5.60 -8.37
C LEU A 245 10.78 -7.01 -8.88
N GLU A 246 11.02 -7.16 -10.17
CA GLU A 246 11.40 -8.45 -10.77
C GLU A 246 12.88 -8.81 -10.58
N SER A 247 13.79 -7.81 -10.46
CA SER A 247 15.21 -8.07 -10.63
C SER A 247 16.14 -7.40 -9.62
N ASN A 248 15.78 -6.25 -9.06
CA ASN A 248 16.72 -5.38 -8.34
C ASN A 248 16.37 -5.23 -6.85
N ILE A 249 15.11 -5.40 -6.47
CA ILE A 249 14.64 -5.27 -5.09
C ILE A 249 13.84 -6.51 -4.69
N THR A 250 13.66 -6.70 -3.40
CA THR A 250 12.90 -7.83 -2.87
C THR A 250 11.60 -7.34 -2.26
N ALA A 251 10.48 -7.67 -2.90
CA ALA A 251 9.15 -7.42 -2.35
C ALA A 251 8.88 -8.32 -1.14
N ILE A 252 8.32 -7.76 -0.08
CA ILE A 252 8.22 -8.41 1.22
C ILE A 252 6.99 -7.93 1.99
N THR A 253 6.30 -8.85 2.65
CA THR A 253 5.27 -8.54 3.63
C THR A 253 5.74 -8.93 5.01
N TRP A 254 5.83 -7.96 5.94
CA TRP A 254 6.19 -8.16 7.33
C TRP A 254 4.97 -8.11 8.24
N ILE A 255 4.92 -8.99 9.24
CA ILE A 255 4.07 -8.83 10.41
C ILE A 255 4.92 -8.52 11.63
N LEU A 256 4.62 -7.40 12.26
CA LEU A 256 5.31 -6.87 13.42
C LEU A 256 4.36 -6.87 14.61
N GLN A 257 4.90 -7.06 15.80
CA GLN A 257 4.15 -6.92 17.04
C GLN A 257 4.75 -5.84 17.92
N LYS A 258 3.91 -5.00 18.51
CA LYS A 258 4.35 -3.98 19.47
C LYS A 258 4.88 -4.65 20.73
N LYS A 259 6.12 -4.29 21.12
CA LYS A 259 6.74 -4.72 22.39
C LYS A 259 6.02 -4.08 23.58
N ASP A 260 6.10 -4.79 24.71
CA ASP A 260 5.61 -4.32 26.01
C ASP A 260 6.39 -3.09 26.53
#